data_ba03ee57fad19bcc406d381488997800
#
_entry.id   ba03ee57fad19bcc406d381488997800
#
_cell.length_a   1.000
_cell.length_b   1.000
_cell.length_c   1.000
_cell.angle_alpha   90.00
_cell.angle_beta   90.00
_cell.angle_gamma   90.00
#
_symmetry.space_group_name_H-M   'P 1'
#
loop_
_entity.id
_entity.type
_entity.pdbx_description
1 polymer ?
#
loop_
_entity_poly.entity_id
_entity_poly.type
_entity_poly.pdbx_seq_one_letter_code
_entity_poly.pdbx_strand_id
1 'polypeptide(L)'
;MSLAFDRQEFDARLARVREQMADQNLDVVLVFGQDQMFYLTGYDQIGYSYYQVLVVSRDDPRVVYLCREVDAHIIRETSVAEDIRVWYDDHRNDPTEFTAAIVREFVDITGCRIGMELQTHGLLPVFYARLAVHLAAASIVDASALLTDLRLEKSPAEVACMREAGTLFDIGMRAGFAAMHEGTRECDVHGAVMQSIYAAGGEFPAVAPPLESGPRSAAIGAPVAVQQRLHGILREALQAGLEVAGPGVATADVAEAMHGVYLVNGIDRRTRHCGYGIGIGYPPTWIDNLRIKLTDTHILKPGMTFMLHGILADWDAELAVDLGDPVL
;
A
#
# COMPACT_ATOMS: atom_id res chain seq x y z
N MET A 1 23.30 -5.67 3.53
CA MET A 1 22.44 -4.46 3.63
C MET A 1 21.94 -4.36 5.06
N SER A 2 21.65 -3.17 5.57
CA SER A 2 20.96 -3.03 6.86
C SER A 2 19.49 -3.31 6.70
N LEU A 3 18.84 -3.89 7.73
CA LEU A 3 17.38 -3.97 7.79
C LEU A 3 16.78 -2.56 7.77
N ALA A 4 15.59 -2.41 7.17
CA ALA A 4 14.87 -1.12 7.14
C ALA A 4 14.42 -0.67 8.54
N PHE A 5 14.19 -1.62 9.45
CA PHE A 5 13.82 -1.39 10.85
C PHE A 5 14.64 -2.30 11.77
N ASP A 6 14.70 -1.97 13.06
CA ASP A 6 15.29 -2.84 14.06
C ASP A 6 14.53 -4.17 14.16
N ARG A 7 15.25 -5.27 14.49
CA ARG A 7 14.63 -6.59 14.65
C ARG A 7 13.45 -6.58 15.63
N GLN A 8 13.54 -5.80 16.70
CA GLN A 8 12.47 -5.67 17.68
C GLN A 8 11.15 -5.14 17.08
N GLU A 9 11.23 -4.28 16.07
CA GLU A 9 10.05 -3.80 15.35
C GLU A 9 9.34 -4.94 14.62
N PHE A 10 10.08 -5.79 13.91
CA PHE A 10 9.52 -6.96 13.21
C PHE A 10 8.96 -7.99 14.20
N ASP A 11 9.65 -8.24 15.30
CA ASP A 11 9.17 -9.15 16.35
C ASP A 11 7.85 -8.65 16.96
N ALA A 12 7.74 -7.35 17.22
CA ALA A 12 6.50 -6.72 17.70
C ALA A 12 5.35 -6.83 16.69
N ARG A 13 5.62 -6.63 15.38
CA ARG A 13 4.63 -6.78 14.32
C ARG A 13 4.13 -8.22 14.21
N LEU A 14 5.03 -9.20 14.26
CA LEU A 14 4.67 -10.62 14.26
C LEU A 14 3.87 -11.04 15.50
N ALA A 15 4.19 -10.48 16.69
CA ALA A 15 3.41 -10.70 17.89
C ALA A 15 1.97 -10.18 17.72
N ARG A 16 1.77 -8.98 17.19
CA ARG A 16 0.45 -8.41 16.90
C ARG A 16 -0.35 -9.25 15.90
N VAL A 17 0.33 -9.80 14.86
CA VAL A 17 -0.34 -10.74 13.93
C VAL A 17 -0.87 -11.95 14.69
N ARG A 18 -0.06 -12.57 15.57
CA ARG A 18 -0.47 -13.75 16.34
C ARG A 18 -1.60 -13.46 17.32
N GLU A 19 -1.62 -12.28 17.95
CA GLU A 19 -2.73 -11.81 18.77
C GLU A 19 -4.03 -11.75 17.94
N GLN A 20 -4.00 -11.12 16.79
CA GLN A 20 -5.15 -11.05 15.89
C GLN A 20 -5.57 -12.42 15.34
N MET A 21 -4.61 -13.32 15.09
CA MET A 21 -4.91 -14.71 14.73
C MET A 21 -5.68 -15.43 15.87
N ALA A 22 -5.28 -15.23 17.13
CA ALA A 22 -5.94 -15.81 18.28
C ALA A 22 -7.38 -15.27 18.41
N ASP A 23 -7.59 -13.96 18.28
CA ASP A 23 -8.90 -13.32 18.32
C ASP A 23 -9.86 -13.84 17.24
N GLN A 24 -9.32 -14.15 16.05
CA GLN A 24 -10.08 -14.68 14.92
C GLN A 24 -10.10 -16.21 14.83
N ASN A 25 -9.49 -16.88 15.82
CA ASN A 25 -9.34 -18.34 15.86
C ASN A 25 -8.71 -18.91 14.58
N LEU A 26 -7.61 -18.29 14.12
CA LEU A 26 -6.80 -18.75 12.99
C LEU A 26 -5.59 -19.52 13.52
N ASP A 27 -5.31 -20.67 12.93
CA ASP A 27 -4.16 -21.51 13.32
C ASP A 27 -2.91 -21.17 12.52
N VAL A 28 -3.09 -20.85 11.25
CA VAL A 28 -2.03 -20.45 10.31
C VAL A 28 -2.53 -19.29 9.44
N VAL A 29 -1.65 -18.35 9.10
CA VAL A 29 -1.91 -17.31 8.09
C VAL A 29 -0.91 -17.44 6.96
N LEU A 30 -1.41 -17.40 5.71
CA LEU A 30 -0.63 -17.38 4.48
C LEU A 30 -0.65 -15.95 3.90
N VAL A 31 0.53 -15.34 3.81
CA VAL A 31 0.74 -13.97 3.35
C VAL A 31 1.40 -14.02 1.97
N PHE A 32 0.87 -13.27 1.01
CA PHE A 32 1.34 -13.27 -0.38
C PHE A 32 1.75 -11.88 -0.89
N GLY A 33 1.21 -10.81 -0.31
CA GLY A 33 1.52 -9.44 -0.69
C GLY A 33 2.94 -9.03 -0.29
N GLN A 34 3.67 -8.44 -1.23
CA GLN A 34 5.05 -7.98 -0.98
C GLN A 34 5.12 -6.92 0.12
N ASP A 35 4.15 -6.03 0.17
CA ASP A 35 4.03 -4.99 1.19
C ASP A 35 3.81 -5.58 2.59
N GLN A 36 3.03 -6.64 2.70
CA GLN A 36 2.82 -7.37 3.96
C GLN A 36 4.08 -8.16 4.36
N MET A 37 4.74 -8.81 3.39
CA MET A 37 5.99 -9.53 3.64
C MET A 37 7.10 -8.58 4.08
N PHE A 38 7.24 -7.41 3.45
CA PHE A 38 8.16 -6.36 3.88
C PHE A 38 7.82 -5.88 5.30
N TYR A 39 6.55 -5.60 5.58
CA TYR A 39 6.10 -5.16 6.89
C TYR A 39 6.47 -6.16 7.99
N LEU A 40 6.33 -7.45 7.73
CA LEU A 40 6.56 -8.51 8.72
C LEU A 40 8.01 -8.99 8.80
N THR A 41 8.79 -8.85 7.73
CA THR A 41 10.13 -9.47 7.67
C THR A 41 11.24 -8.55 7.20
N GLY A 42 10.94 -7.44 6.57
CA GLY A 42 11.91 -6.54 5.96
C GLY A 42 12.37 -6.95 4.56
N TYR A 43 11.86 -8.05 4.00
CA TYR A 43 12.24 -8.47 2.65
C TYR A 43 11.83 -7.45 1.60
N ASP A 44 12.82 -6.83 0.97
CA ASP A 44 12.67 -5.75 -0.01
C ASP A 44 13.26 -6.14 -1.36
N GLN A 45 12.43 -6.69 -2.25
CA GLN A 45 12.83 -7.08 -3.60
C GLN A 45 11.61 -7.34 -4.51
N ILE A 46 11.85 -7.52 -5.80
CA ILE A 46 10.84 -7.78 -6.85
C ILE A 46 10.38 -9.25 -6.94
N GLY A 47 10.69 -10.09 -5.96
CA GLY A 47 10.30 -11.52 -5.93
C GLY A 47 8.79 -11.76 -6.05
N TYR A 48 7.98 -10.77 -5.74
CA TYR A 48 6.52 -10.80 -5.89
C TYR A 48 6.01 -11.04 -7.34
N SER A 49 6.90 -10.96 -8.33
CA SER A 49 6.57 -11.34 -9.72
C SER A 49 6.36 -12.84 -9.90
N TYR A 50 6.74 -13.63 -8.92
CA TYR A 50 6.62 -15.09 -8.88
C TYR A 50 5.89 -15.53 -7.62
N TYR A 51 5.51 -16.81 -7.57
CA TYR A 51 4.89 -17.35 -6.37
C TYR A 51 5.86 -17.30 -5.18
N GLN A 52 5.42 -16.66 -4.13
CA GLN A 52 6.07 -16.64 -2.82
C GLN A 52 4.99 -16.64 -1.74
N VAL A 53 5.31 -17.13 -0.56
CA VAL A 53 4.41 -17.10 0.58
C VAL A 53 5.20 -17.03 1.88
N LEU A 54 4.74 -16.18 2.80
CA LEU A 54 5.16 -16.21 4.19
C LEU A 54 4.11 -16.96 5.00
N VAL A 55 4.52 -18.02 5.68
CA VAL A 55 3.67 -18.84 6.53
C VAL A 55 3.91 -18.47 7.98
N VAL A 56 2.86 -18.01 8.65
CA VAL A 56 2.88 -17.61 10.07
C VAL A 56 1.95 -18.53 10.84
N SER A 57 2.48 -19.23 11.83
CA SER A 57 1.70 -20.01 12.79
C SER A 57 1.34 -19.17 14.00
N ARG A 58 0.15 -19.39 14.58
CA ARG A 58 -0.25 -18.77 15.84
C ARG A 58 0.62 -19.22 17.01
N ASP A 59 0.88 -20.51 17.11
CA ASP A 59 1.45 -21.14 18.30
C ASP A 59 2.96 -21.48 18.15
N ASP A 60 3.53 -21.39 16.96
CA ASP A 60 4.97 -21.59 16.69
C ASP A 60 5.63 -20.23 16.41
N PRO A 61 6.73 -19.88 17.09
CA PRO A 61 7.42 -18.61 16.88
C PRO A 61 8.09 -18.48 15.50
N ARG A 62 8.37 -19.60 14.82
CA ARG A 62 8.98 -19.58 13.49
C ARG A 62 8.04 -18.94 12.47
N VAL A 63 8.64 -18.24 11.52
CA VAL A 63 8.01 -17.86 10.27
C VAL A 63 8.74 -18.55 9.13
N VAL A 64 8.03 -19.14 8.18
CA VAL A 64 8.64 -19.82 7.05
C VAL A 64 8.39 -19.02 5.79
N TYR A 65 9.46 -18.67 5.11
CA TYR A 65 9.40 -17.99 3.82
C TYR A 65 9.64 -19.02 2.71
N LEU A 66 8.64 -19.25 1.86
CA LEU A 66 8.80 -20.06 0.65
C LEU A 66 8.91 -19.12 -0.56
N CYS A 67 10.00 -19.25 -1.30
CA CYS A 67 10.29 -18.43 -2.47
C CYS A 67 10.91 -19.25 -3.60
N ARG A 68 11.04 -18.63 -4.77
CA ARG A 68 11.85 -19.18 -5.85
C ARG A 68 13.33 -19.20 -5.43
N GLU A 69 14.08 -20.21 -5.87
CA GLU A 69 15.47 -20.46 -5.45
C GLU A 69 16.38 -19.22 -5.62
N VAL A 70 16.25 -18.51 -6.74
CA VAL A 70 17.09 -17.34 -7.04
C VAL A 70 16.84 -16.17 -6.07
N ASP A 71 15.67 -16.09 -5.44
CA ASP A 71 15.31 -14.99 -4.54
C ASP A 71 15.79 -15.24 -3.10
N ALA A 72 16.10 -16.50 -2.75
CA ALA A 72 16.45 -16.91 -1.38
C ALA A 72 17.70 -16.20 -0.81
N HIS A 73 18.67 -15.86 -1.67
CA HIS A 73 19.86 -15.16 -1.23
C HIS A 73 19.52 -13.75 -0.71
N ILE A 74 18.69 -13.02 -1.45
CA ILE A 74 18.31 -11.64 -1.08
C ILE A 74 17.44 -11.65 0.18
N ILE A 75 16.54 -12.63 0.34
CA ILE A 75 15.74 -12.76 1.56
C ILE A 75 16.66 -12.96 2.79
N ARG A 76 17.73 -13.74 2.68
CA ARG A 76 18.71 -13.92 3.78
C ARG A 76 19.43 -12.62 4.14
N GLU A 77 19.68 -11.77 3.16
CA GLU A 77 20.45 -10.53 3.36
C GLU A 77 19.58 -9.36 3.84
N THR A 78 18.28 -9.36 3.52
CA THR A 78 17.41 -8.19 3.72
C THR A 78 16.29 -8.42 4.73
N SER A 79 16.04 -9.67 5.18
CA SER A 79 14.91 -9.96 6.06
C SER A 79 15.32 -10.59 7.38
N VAL A 80 14.41 -10.58 8.36
CA VAL A 80 14.55 -11.28 9.65
C VAL A 80 14.09 -12.74 9.58
N ALA A 81 13.59 -13.22 8.45
CA ALA A 81 13.15 -14.60 8.27
C ALA A 81 14.35 -15.57 8.32
N GLU A 82 14.28 -16.56 9.21
CA GLU A 82 15.38 -17.54 9.41
C GLU A 82 15.11 -18.86 8.67
N ASP A 83 13.85 -19.28 8.54
CA ASP A 83 13.47 -20.49 7.81
C ASP A 83 13.05 -20.15 6.40
N ILE A 84 13.99 -20.27 5.45
CA ILE A 84 13.78 -19.95 4.04
C ILE A 84 13.81 -21.25 3.25
N ARG A 85 12.68 -21.55 2.64
CA ARG A 85 12.45 -22.71 1.78
C ARG A 85 12.42 -22.29 0.33
N VAL A 86 12.86 -23.15 -0.56
CA VAL A 86 12.92 -22.83 -1.99
C VAL A 86 12.14 -23.80 -2.83
N TRP A 87 11.54 -23.28 -3.88
CA TRP A 87 11.06 -24.07 -5.00
C TRP A 87 11.84 -23.70 -6.25
N TYR A 88 11.90 -24.63 -7.19
CA TYR A 88 12.63 -24.45 -8.44
C TYR A 88 11.66 -24.20 -9.58
N ASP A 89 12.02 -23.29 -10.48
CA ASP A 89 11.25 -22.92 -11.67
C ASP A 89 11.34 -24.05 -12.73
N ASP A 90 10.79 -25.20 -12.39
CA ASP A 90 10.73 -26.40 -13.20
C ASP A 90 9.26 -26.85 -13.27
N HIS A 91 8.79 -27.21 -14.46
CA HIS A 91 7.41 -27.64 -14.72
C HIS A 91 6.93 -28.82 -13.87
N ARG A 92 7.85 -29.51 -13.17
CA ARG A 92 7.54 -30.62 -12.25
C ARG A 92 7.33 -30.18 -10.81
N ASN A 93 7.59 -28.91 -10.51
CA ASN A 93 7.44 -28.35 -9.17
C ASN A 93 6.15 -27.53 -9.08
N ASP A 94 5.30 -27.88 -8.13
CA ASP A 94 4.16 -27.06 -7.76
C ASP A 94 4.44 -26.36 -6.41
N PRO A 95 4.68 -25.04 -6.39
CA PRO A 95 4.99 -24.36 -5.14
C PRO A 95 3.84 -24.41 -4.12
N THR A 96 2.62 -24.68 -4.56
CA THR A 96 1.46 -24.84 -3.67
C THR A 96 1.50 -26.15 -2.87
N GLU A 97 2.11 -27.21 -3.40
CA GLU A 97 2.37 -28.45 -2.67
C GLU A 97 3.38 -28.21 -1.54
N PHE A 98 4.46 -27.46 -1.82
CA PHE A 98 5.43 -27.06 -0.80
C PHE A 98 4.79 -26.22 0.30
N THR A 99 3.92 -25.27 -0.07
CA THR A 99 3.16 -24.48 0.90
C THR A 99 2.31 -25.37 1.81
N ALA A 100 1.56 -26.29 1.23
CA ALA A 100 0.74 -27.20 2.00
C ALA A 100 1.57 -28.15 2.89
N ALA A 101 2.77 -28.55 2.46
CA ALA A 101 3.70 -29.33 3.28
C ALA A 101 4.18 -28.51 4.48
N ILE A 102 4.55 -27.25 4.28
CA ILE A 102 4.95 -26.33 5.36
C ILE A 102 3.80 -26.12 6.36
N VAL A 103 2.57 -25.92 5.89
CA VAL A 103 1.40 -25.78 6.80
C VAL A 103 1.24 -27.01 7.69
N ARG A 104 1.45 -28.22 7.14
CA ARG A 104 1.36 -29.49 7.90
C ARG A 104 2.47 -29.68 8.92
N GLU A 105 3.56 -28.95 8.83
CA GLU A 105 4.60 -28.93 9.89
C GLU A 105 4.12 -28.21 11.15
N PHE A 106 3.16 -27.27 11.02
CA PHE A 106 2.66 -26.46 12.12
C PHE A 106 1.36 -27.01 12.74
N VAL A 107 0.47 -27.57 11.90
CA VAL A 107 -0.86 -27.99 12.34
C VAL A 107 -1.33 -29.26 11.62
N ASP A 108 -2.19 -30.05 12.30
CA ASP A 108 -3.03 -30.98 11.58
C ASP A 108 -4.08 -30.17 10.80
N ILE A 109 -4.07 -30.31 9.48
CA ILE A 109 -4.99 -29.56 8.62
C ILE A 109 -6.45 -29.98 8.80
N THR A 110 -6.73 -31.09 9.45
CA THR A 110 -8.10 -31.59 9.65
C THR A 110 -8.83 -30.71 10.65
N GLY A 111 -9.73 -29.89 10.13
CA GLY A 111 -10.55 -28.96 10.93
C GLY A 111 -9.84 -27.68 11.39
N CYS A 112 -8.57 -27.46 11.01
CA CYS A 112 -7.90 -26.22 11.29
C CYS A 112 -8.47 -25.05 10.45
N ARG A 113 -8.21 -23.82 10.91
CA ARG A 113 -8.60 -22.59 10.21
C ARG A 113 -7.38 -21.88 9.67
N ILE A 114 -7.30 -21.76 8.36
CA ILE A 114 -6.20 -21.10 7.66
C ILE A 114 -6.69 -19.76 7.13
N GLY A 115 -6.09 -18.68 7.66
CA GLY A 115 -6.25 -17.34 7.09
C GLY A 115 -5.41 -17.23 5.82
N MET A 116 -6.01 -16.76 4.75
CA MET A 116 -5.31 -16.53 3.49
C MET A 116 -5.52 -15.10 3.03
N GLU A 117 -4.43 -14.43 2.65
CA GLU A 117 -4.52 -13.08 2.08
C GLU A 117 -5.09 -13.19 0.65
N LEU A 118 -6.40 -12.95 0.53
CA LEU A 118 -7.12 -13.08 -0.75
C LEU A 118 -7.23 -11.78 -1.53
N GLN A 119 -7.14 -10.62 -0.85
CA GLN A 119 -7.21 -9.29 -1.50
C GLN A 119 -5.80 -8.77 -1.78
N THR A 120 -5.05 -9.51 -2.57
CA THR A 120 -3.64 -9.22 -2.89
C THR A 120 -3.34 -9.45 -4.37
N HIS A 121 -2.36 -8.73 -4.88
CA HIS A 121 -1.81 -8.98 -6.22
C HIS A 121 -0.78 -10.13 -6.24
N GLY A 122 -0.32 -10.57 -5.07
CA GLY A 122 0.68 -11.64 -4.94
C GLY A 122 0.14 -13.07 -5.12
N LEU A 123 -1.19 -13.26 -5.07
CA LEU A 123 -1.81 -14.57 -5.21
C LEU A 123 -2.63 -14.67 -6.49
N LEU A 124 -2.12 -15.36 -7.50
CA LEU A 124 -2.87 -15.62 -8.72
C LEU A 124 -4.01 -16.64 -8.47
N PRO A 125 -5.16 -16.51 -9.16
CA PRO A 125 -6.29 -17.42 -9.01
C PRO A 125 -5.95 -18.91 -9.21
N VAL A 126 -4.98 -19.21 -10.08
CA VAL A 126 -4.53 -20.59 -10.33
C VAL A 126 -3.83 -21.19 -9.11
N PHE A 127 -3.05 -20.40 -8.37
CA PHE A 127 -2.39 -20.87 -7.17
C PHE A 127 -3.39 -21.02 -6.01
N TYR A 128 -4.34 -20.09 -5.89
CA TYR A 128 -5.44 -20.24 -4.93
C TYR A 128 -6.20 -21.54 -5.16
N ALA A 129 -6.59 -21.84 -6.40
CA ALA A 129 -7.34 -23.07 -6.72
C ALA A 129 -6.56 -24.35 -6.34
N ARG A 130 -5.25 -24.38 -6.58
CA ARG A 130 -4.39 -25.50 -6.19
C ARG A 130 -4.23 -25.61 -4.67
N LEU A 131 -4.00 -24.49 -3.98
CA LEU A 131 -3.94 -24.45 -2.51
C LEU A 131 -5.23 -24.97 -1.90
N ALA A 132 -6.40 -24.56 -2.42
CA ALA A 132 -7.69 -25.04 -1.95
C ALA A 132 -7.86 -26.57 -2.09
N VAL A 133 -7.25 -27.18 -3.11
CA VAL A 133 -7.21 -28.64 -3.26
C VAL A 133 -6.28 -29.29 -2.24
N HIS A 134 -5.04 -28.76 -2.11
CA HIS A 134 -4.04 -29.33 -1.18
C HIS A 134 -4.44 -29.18 0.29
N LEU A 135 -5.22 -28.17 0.62
CA LEU A 135 -5.67 -27.82 1.98
C LEU A 135 -7.17 -28.10 2.19
N ALA A 136 -7.77 -28.99 1.39
CA ALA A 136 -9.23 -29.24 1.39
C ALA A 136 -9.79 -29.74 2.73
N ALA A 137 -8.96 -30.28 3.63
CA ALA A 137 -9.37 -30.68 4.98
C ALA A 137 -9.44 -29.52 5.99
N ALA A 138 -8.91 -28.35 5.62
CA ALA A 138 -8.92 -27.13 6.43
C ALA A 138 -10.06 -26.21 6.01
N SER A 139 -10.41 -25.27 6.92
CA SER A 139 -11.29 -24.15 6.61
C SER A 139 -10.45 -22.94 6.19
N ILE A 140 -10.47 -22.60 4.90
CA ILE A 140 -9.78 -21.40 4.39
C ILE A 140 -10.71 -20.19 4.53
N VAL A 141 -10.19 -19.10 5.11
CA VAL A 141 -10.92 -17.84 5.29
C VAL A 141 -10.08 -16.65 4.80
N ASP A 142 -10.73 -15.57 4.37
CA ASP A 142 -10.04 -14.33 4.00
C ASP A 142 -9.46 -13.66 5.26
N ALA A 143 -8.14 -13.50 5.29
CA ALA A 143 -7.40 -12.82 6.36
C ALA A 143 -6.78 -11.49 5.90
N SER A 144 -7.19 -10.96 4.75
CA SER A 144 -6.60 -9.73 4.19
C SER A 144 -6.75 -8.54 5.13
N ALA A 145 -7.94 -8.37 5.75
CA ALA A 145 -8.19 -7.29 6.69
C ALA A 145 -7.29 -7.37 7.93
N LEU A 146 -7.01 -8.58 8.45
CA LEU A 146 -6.11 -8.77 9.58
C LEU A 146 -4.75 -8.12 9.32
N LEU A 147 -4.19 -8.35 8.14
CA LEU A 147 -2.86 -7.85 7.79
C LEU A 147 -2.87 -6.35 7.49
N THR A 148 -3.87 -5.88 6.75
CA THR A 148 -3.94 -4.48 6.33
C THR A 148 -4.29 -3.55 7.50
N ASP A 149 -5.15 -3.98 8.42
CA ASP A 149 -5.57 -3.15 9.55
C ASP A 149 -4.43 -2.92 10.57
N LEU A 150 -3.52 -3.89 10.72
CA LEU A 150 -2.32 -3.73 11.55
C LEU A 150 -1.38 -2.62 11.07
N ARG A 151 -1.43 -2.28 9.78
CA ARG A 151 -0.60 -1.25 9.14
C ARG A 151 -1.22 0.14 9.18
N LEU A 152 -2.49 0.28 9.56
CA LEU A 152 -3.15 1.59 9.60
C LEU A 152 -2.49 2.53 10.61
N GLU A 153 -2.17 2.04 11.80
CA GLU A 153 -1.48 2.79 12.84
C GLU A 153 0.03 2.63 12.68
N LYS A 154 0.71 3.69 12.24
CA LYS A 154 2.16 3.68 11.99
C LYS A 154 2.95 3.75 13.29
N SER A 155 4.01 2.96 13.37
CA SER A 155 4.98 3.07 14.45
C SER A 155 5.78 4.39 14.35
N PRO A 156 6.44 4.82 15.43
CA PRO A 156 7.34 5.97 15.36
C PRO A 156 8.44 5.82 14.30
N ALA A 157 8.93 4.61 14.07
CA ALA A 157 9.94 4.32 13.05
C ALA A 157 9.36 4.48 11.63
N GLU A 158 8.15 3.99 11.39
CA GLU A 158 7.45 4.20 10.11
C GLU A 158 7.18 5.68 9.84
N VAL A 159 6.73 6.42 10.86
CA VAL A 159 6.53 7.88 10.77
C VAL A 159 7.83 8.61 10.42
N ALA A 160 8.97 8.19 10.98
CA ALA A 160 10.27 8.77 10.66
C ALA A 160 10.62 8.55 9.17
N CYS A 161 10.47 7.33 8.65
CA CYS A 161 10.67 7.00 7.23
C CYS A 161 9.73 7.82 6.31
N MET A 162 8.46 7.98 6.70
CA MET A 162 7.50 8.77 5.92
C MET A 162 7.88 10.26 5.87
N ARG A 163 8.43 10.82 6.95
CA ARG A 163 8.93 12.22 6.96
C ARG A 163 10.14 12.39 6.05
N GLU A 164 11.02 11.41 6.02
CA GLU A 164 12.17 11.38 5.11
C GLU A 164 11.70 11.28 3.65
N ALA A 165 10.76 10.38 3.36
CA ALA A 165 10.13 10.26 2.05
C ALA A 165 9.46 11.58 1.60
N GLY A 166 8.79 12.31 2.52
CA GLY A 166 8.24 13.64 2.26
C GLY A 166 9.32 14.67 1.87
N THR A 167 10.50 14.60 2.51
CA THR A 167 11.64 15.46 2.13
C THR A 167 12.16 15.15 0.72
N LEU A 168 12.25 13.86 0.38
CA LEU A 168 12.65 13.43 -0.97
C LEU A 168 11.62 13.85 -2.02
N PHE A 169 10.33 13.75 -1.69
CA PHE A 169 9.25 14.26 -2.55
C PHE A 169 9.40 15.76 -2.84
N ASP A 170 9.65 16.59 -1.82
CA ASP A 170 9.88 18.01 -2.00
C ASP A 170 11.08 18.34 -2.90
N ILE A 171 12.16 17.57 -2.79
CA ILE A 171 13.34 17.70 -3.67
C ILE A 171 12.93 17.39 -5.12
N GLY A 172 12.21 16.31 -5.35
CA GLY A 172 11.70 15.91 -6.65
C GLY A 172 10.79 16.98 -7.27
N MET A 173 9.82 17.48 -6.48
CA MET A 173 8.87 18.50 -6.95
C MET A 173 9.58 19.80 -7.34
N ARG A 174 10.53 20.28 -6.54
CA ARG A 174 11.32 21.48 -6.89
C ARG A 174 12.10 21.28 -8.20
N ALA A 175 12.71 20.13 -8.41
CA ALA A 175 13.43 19.82 -9.64
C ALA A 175 12.48 19.76 -10.85
N GLY A 176 11.30 19.17 -10.68
CA GLY A 176 10.26 19.12 -11.70
C GLY A 176 9.80 20.51 -12.12
N PHE A 177 9.42 21.37 -11.15
CA PHE A 177 9.04 22.76 -11.43
C PHE A 177 10.15 23.55 -12.11
N ALA A 178 11.41 23.37 -11.70
CA ALA A 178 12.54 24.05 -12.32
C ALA A 178 12.77 23.61 -13.78
N ALA A 179 12.43 22.37 -14.12
CA ALA A 179 12.55 21.84 -15.47
C ALA A 179 11.38 22.23 -16.40
N MET A 180 10.26 22.71 -15.83
CA MET A 180 9.07 23.08 -16.62
C MET A 180 9.24 24.43 -17.31
N HIS A 181 9.29 24.41 -18.65
CA HIS A 181 9.24 25.61 -19.47
C HIS A 181 8.63 25.26 -20.84
N GLU A 182 8.31 26.28 -21.64
CA GLU A 182 7.77 26.07 -22.97
C GLU A 182 8.68 25.21 -23.85
N GLY A 183 8.11 24.15 -24.42
CA GLY A 183 8.82 23.18 -25.25
C GLY A 183 9.48 22.03 -24.50
N THR A 184 9.48 22.01 -23.17
CA THR A 184 9.97 20.86 -22.38
C THR A 184 9.01 19.67 -22.54
N ARG A 185 9.57 18.49 -22.78
CA ARG A 185 8.77 17.25 -22.86
C ARG A 185 8.49 16.71 -21.45
N GLU A 186 7.36 16.03 -21.28
CA GLU A 186 7.01 15.35 -20.02
C GLU A 186 8.12 14.44 -19.49
N CYS A 187 8.75 13.67 -20.38
CA CYS A 187 9.85 12.77 -20.00
C CYS A 187 11.10 13.51 -19.49
N ASP A 188 11.35 14.74 -19.93
CA ASP A 188 12.47 15.53 -19.45
C ASP A 188 12.19 16.04 -18.03
N VAL A 189 10.96 16.48 -17.76
CA VAL A 189 10.52 16.86 -16.41
C VAL A 189 10.54 15.66 -15.47
N HIS A 190 9.97 14.51 -15.90
CA HIS A 190 9.99 13.29 -15.13
C HIS A 190 11.42 12.82 -14.84
N GLY A 191 12.31 12.91 -15.83
CA GLY A 191 13.75 12.62 -15.65
C GLY A 191 14.40 13.49 -14.59
N ALA A 192 14.13 14.80 -14.59
CA ALA A 192 14.64 15.73 -13.58
C ALA A 192 14.15 15.39 -12.17
N VAL A 193 12.85 15.06 -12.01
CA VAL A 193 12.26 14.61 -10.73
C VAL A 193 12.99 13.37 -10.23
N MET A 194 13.03 12.31 -11.02
CA MET A 194 13.61 11.03 -10.59
C MET A 194 15.11 11.13 -10.33
N GLN A 195 15.85 11.85 -11.18
CA GLN A 195 17.27 12.08 -10.96
C GLN A 195 17.55 12.77 -9.63
N SER A 196 16.76 13.78 -9.27
CA SER A 196 16.98 14.53 -8.03
C SER A 196 16.63 13.69 -6.79
N ILE A 197 15.59 12.86 -6.85
CA ILE A 197 15.21 11.93 -5.78
C ILE A 197 16.33 10.91 -5.56
N TYR A 198 16.82 10.25 -6.62
CA TYR A 198 17.91 9.27 -6.52
C TYR A 198 19.22 9.89 -6.07
N ALA A 199 19.55 11.10 -6.56
CA ALA A 199 20.75 11.82 -6.12
C ALA A 199 20.71 12.21 -4.64
N ALA A 200 19.52 12.34 -4.07
CA ALA A 200 19.30 12.58 -2.65
C ALA A 200 19.23 11.30 -1.79
N GLY A 201 19.46 10.13 -2.39
CA GLY A 201 19.44 8.83 -1.71
C GLY A 201 18.06 8.14 -1.65
N GLY A 202 17.09 8.66 -2.40
CA GLY A 202 15.78 8.02 -2.52
C GLY A 202 15.82 6.73 -3.32
N GLU A 203 14.83 5.88 -3.11
CA GLU A 203 14.68 4.59 -3.76
C GLU A 203 13.63 4.63 -4.88
N PHE A 204 13.42 3.49 -5.53
CA PHE A 204 12.43 3.35 -6.58
C PHE A 204 11.01 3.48 -6.00
N PRO A 205 10.15 4.37 -6.53
CA PRO A 205 8.80 4.52 -6.03
C PRO A 205 7.93 3.32 -6.40
N ALA A 206 6.92 3.04 -5.58
CA ALA A 206 5.96 1.95 -5.80
C ALA A 206 5.27 2.03 -7.17
N VAL A 207 5.02 3.23 -7.65
CA VAL A 207 4.46 3.50 -8.99
C VAL A 207 5.19 4.70 -9.59
N ALA A 208 5.49 4.63 -10.87
CA ALA A 208 6.05 5.79 -11.59
C ALA A 208 5.12 7.00 -11.41
N PRO A 209 5.64 8.16 -10.95
CA PRO A 209 4.81 9.34 -10.77
C PRO A 209 4.11 9.72 -12.06
N PRO A 210 2.77 9.82 -12.10
CA PRO A 210 2.08 10.25 -13.30
C PRO A 210 2.43 11.72 -13.60
N LEU A 211 2.84 11.98 -14.81
CA LEU A 211 3.07 13.32 -15.34
C LEU A 211 2.46 13.40 -16.73
N GLU A 212 1.44 14.20 -16.87
CA GLU A 212 0.68 14.32 -18.10
C GLU A 212 0.48 15.77 -18.46
N SER A 213 0.43 16.06 -19.77
CA SER A 213 0.26 17.40 -20.31
C SER A 213 -0.67 17.42 -21.53
N GLY A 214 -1.20 18.61 -21.87
CA GLY A 214 -2.05 18.82 -23.02
C GLY A 214 -3.34 18.02 -22.97
N PRO A 215 -3.83 17.44 -24.08
CA PRO A 215 -5.11 16.72 -24.13
C PRO A 215 -5.22 15.50 -23.22
N ARG A 216 -4.09 14.96 -22.76
CA ARG A 216 -4.07 13.81 -21.84
C ARG A 216 -4.29 14.22 -20.37
N SER A 217 -3.84 15.41 -19.99
CA SER A 217 -4.01 15.97 -18.64
C SER A 217 -4.74 17.26 -18.74
N ALA A 218 -5.72 17.52 -19.32
CA ALA A 218 -6.52 18.73 -19.23
C ALA A 218 -5.75 20.02 -18.84
N ALA A 219 -4.55 20.22 -19.26
CA ALA A 219 -3.82 21.50 -19.40
C ALA A 219 -2.41 21.59 -18.83
N ILE A 220 -1.47 21.92 -19.70
CA ILE A 220 -0.29 22.69 -19.35
C ILE A 220 -0.38 24.03 -20.07
N GLY A 221 -0.30 25.10 -19.29
CA GLY A 221 -0.35 26.49 -19.70
C GLY A 221 -0.64 27.37 -18.51
N ALA A 222 -0.75 28.67 -18.70
CA ALA A 222 -1.29 29.53 -17.65
C ALA A 222 -2.71 29.05 -17.30
N PRO A 223 -3.04 28.83 -16.02
CA PRO A 223 -4.32 28.29 -15.63
C PRO A 223 -5.47 29.19 -16.11
N VAL A 224 -6.37 28.63 -16.88
CA VAL A 224 -7.57 29.35 -17.33
C VAL A 224 -8.56 29.54 -16.17
N ALA A 225 -9.51 30.46 -16.32
CA ALA A 225 -10.45 30.80 -15.26
C ALA A 225 -11.18 29.58 -14.65
N VAL A 226 -11.54 28.58 -15.48
CA VAL A 226 -12.17 27.33 -15.00
C VAL A 226 -11.23 26.55 -14.10
N GLN A 227 -9.96 26.40 -14.46
CA GLN A 227 -8.97 25.70 -13.63
C GLN A 227 -8.73 26.44 -12.31
N GLN A 228 -8.61 27.77 -12.35
CA GLN A 228 -8.46 28.57 -11.14
C GLN A 228 -9.66 28.40 -10.20
N ARG A 229 -10.88 28.36 -10.74
CA ARG A 229 -12.10 28.07 -9.99
C ARG A 229 -12.07 26.68 -9.37
N LEU A 230 -11.82 25.63 -10.18
CA LEU A 230 -11.77 24.26 -9.70
C LEU A 230 -10.67 24.06 -8.65
N HIS A 231 -9.49 24.65 -8.86
CA HIS A 231 -8.39 24.63 -7.89
C HIS A 231 -8.79 25.32 -6.58
N GLY A 232 -9.49 26.47 -6.64
CA GLY A 232 -10.00 27.16 -5.46
C GLY A 232 -10.95 26.26 -4.65
N ILE A 233 -11.91 25.63 -5.33
CA ILE A 233 -12.88 24.70 -4.70
C ILE A 233 -12.17 23.50 -4.07
N LEU A 234 -11.19 22.91 -4.76
CA LEU A 234 -10.42 21.78 -4.21
C LEU A 234 -9.62 22.18 -2.97
N ARG A 235 -8.95 23.34 -3.00
CA ARG A 235 -8.21 23.85 -1.85
C ARG A 235 -9.11 24.09 -0.64
N GLU A 236 -10.29 24.67 -0.84
CA GLU A 236 -11.30 24.84 0.20
C GLU A 236 -11.81 23.49 0.74
N ALA A 237 -12.05 22.52 -0.14
CA ALA A 237 -12.47 21.19 0.27
C ALA A 237 -11.39 20.45 1.08
N LEU A 238 -10.13 20.48 0.64
CA LEU A 238 -9.01 19.93 1.40
C LEU A 238 -8.88 20.59 2.77
N GLN A 239 -8.98 21.90 2.83
CA GLN A 239 -8.95 22.65 4.10
C GLN A 239 -10.09 22.22 5.04
N ALA A 240 -11.32 22.10 4.51
CA ALA A 240 -12.46 21.63 5.31
C ALA A 240 -12.27 20.19 5.82
N GLY A 241 -11.68 19.32 5.01
CA GLY A 241 -11.31 17.97 5.43
C GLY A 241 -10.24 17.96 6.53
N LEU A 242 -9.19 18.79 6.40
CA LEU A 242 -8.11 18.93 7.38
C LEU A 242 -8.62 19.46 8.72
N GLU A 243 -9.57 20.41 8.73
CA GLU A 243 -10.14 20.98 9.95
C GLU A 243 -10.96 19.97 10.76
N VAL A 244 -11.53 18.97 10.10
CA VAL A 244 -12.33 17.90 10.73
C VAL A 244 -11.46 16.71 11.11
N ALA A 245 -10.42 16.40 10.29
CA ALA A 245 -9.61 15.22 10.48
C ALA A 245 -8.86 15.25 11.83
N GLY A 246 -9.05 14.19 12.62
CA GLY A 246 -8.37 14.05 13.91
C GLY A 246 -8.73 12.75 14.63
N PRO A 247 -7.99 12.40 15.67
CA PRO A 247 -8.27 11.19 16.45
C PRO A 247 -9.70 11.16 16.99
N GLY A 248 -10.38 10.03 16.79
CA GLY A 248 -11.77 9.83 17.21
C GLY A 248 -12.82 10.22 16.16
N VAL A 249 -12.42 10.85 15.06
CA VAL A 249 -13.32 11.24 13.95
C VAL A 249 -13.48 10.10 12.95
N ALA A 250 -14.69 9.89 12.44
CA ALA A 250 -14.91 8.91 11.38
C ALA A 250 -14.40 9.45 10.03
N THR A 251 -13.83 8.57 9.22
CA THR A 251 -13.39 8.92 7.86
C THR A 251 -14.54 9.44 6.99
N ALA A 252 -15.76 8.98 7.27
CA ALA A 252 -16.97 9.50 6.62
C ALA A 252 -17.22 10.98 6.93
N ASP A 253 -16.97 11.45 8.16
CA ASP A 253 -17.18 12.84 8.56
C ASP A 253 -16.18 13.77 7.85
N VAL A 254 -14.95 13.31 7.66
CA VAL A 254 -13.93 14.02 6.86
C VAL A 254 -14.39 14.13 5.39
N ALA A 255 -14.89 13.04 4.82
CA ALA A 255 -15.45 13.04 3.47
C ALA A 255 -16.67 13.96 3.35
N GLU A 256 -17.57 13.98 4.35
CA GLU A 256 -18.73 14.86 4.39
C GLU A 256 -18.33 16.34 4.37
N ALA A 257 -17.32 16.73 5.16
CA ALA A 257 -16.80 18.09 5.15
C ALA A 257 -16.31 18.53 3.77
N MET A 258 -15.53 17.67 3.09
CA MET A 258 -15.06 17.96 1.73
C MET A 258 -16.22 18.02 0.72
N HIS A 259 -17.17 17.10 0.81
CA HIS A 259 -18.35 17.09 -0.06
C HIS A 259 -19.25 18.29 0.16
N GLY A 260 -19.36 18.80 1.37
CA GLY A 260 -20.08 20.03 1.69
C GLY A 260 -19.60 21.20 0.84
N VAL A 261 -18.30 21.36 0.68
CA VAL A 261 -17.71 22.41 -0.19
C VAL A 261 -18.05 22.16 -1.65
N TYR A 262 -18.00 20.92 -2.13
CA TYR A 262 -18.37 20.60 -3.51
C TYR A 262 -19.85 20.93 -3.79
N LEU A 263 -20.74 20.56 -2.88
CA LEU A 263 -22.19 20.78 -3.05
C LEU A 263 -22.57 22.24 -3.12
N VAL A 264 -22.00 23.10 -2.25
CA VAL A 264 -22.27 24.55 -2.29
C VAL A 264 -21.77 25.21 -3.58
N ASN A 265 -20.82 24.58 -4.26
CA ASN A 265 -20.30 25.00 -5.56
C ASN A 265 -21.00 24.31 -6.74
N GLY A 266 -22.11 23.61 -6.51
CA GLY A 266 -22.90 22.92 -7.55
C GLY A 266 -22.28 21.63 -8.08
N ILE A 267 -21.33 21.04 -7.35
CA ILE A 267 -20.61 19.81 -7.76
C ILE A 267 -21.04 18.65 -6.85
N ASP A 268 -21.76 17.67 -7.40
CA ASP A 268 -22.08 16.44 -6.67
C ASP A 268 -21.05 15.35 -6.98
N ARG A 269 -20.23 15.02 -5.98
CA ARG A 269 -19.15 14.02 -6.04
C ARG A 269 -19.26 12.96 -4.95
N ARG A 270 -20.42 12.81 -4.31
CA ARG A 270 -20.64 11.90 -3.17
C ARG A 270 -20.31 10.44 -3.42
N THR A 271 -20.18 10.03 -4.67
CA THR A 271 -19.78 8.66 -5.05
C THR A 271 -18.25 8.47 -5.10
N ARG A 272 -17.46 9.52 -5.01
CA ARG A 272 -16.01 9.46 -5.09
C ARG A 272 -15.36 9.45 -3.69
N HIS A 273 -14.16 8.89 -3.60
CA HIS A 273 -13.36 9.02 -2.40
C HIS A 273 -12.73 10.43 -2.29
N CYS A 274 -12.49 10.84 -1.06
CA CYS A 274 -11.83 12.10 -0.71
C CYS A 274 -10.41 11.88 -0.16
N GLY A 275 -9.91 10.67 -0.23
CA GLY A 275 -8.58 10.31 0.24
C GLY A 275 -8.39 8.81 0.41
N TYR A 276 -7.16 8.45 0.71
CA TYR A 276 -6.74 7.06 0.88
C TYR A 276 -5.52 6.97 1.81
N GLY A 277 -5.35 5.81 2.46
CA GLY A 277 -4.19 5.54 3.31
C GLY A 277 -2.89 5.54 2.51
N ILE A 278 -1.82 6.01 3.13
CA ILE A 278 -0.47 5.98 2.60
C ILE A 278 0.47 5.30 3.60
N GLY A 279 1.55 4.71 3.10
CA GLY A 279 2.52 3.97 3.91
C GLY A 279 3.44 3.14 3.04
N ILE A 280 3.71 1.91 3.47
CA ILE A 280 4.48 0.95 2.68
C ILE A 280 3.68 0.57 1.43
N GLY A 281 4.27 0.77 0.26
CA GLY A 281 3.63 0.46 -1.02
C GLY A 281 4.58 -0.26 -1.98
N TYR A 282 4.05 -1.26 -2.69
CA TYR A 282 4.74 -1.97 -3.76
C TYR A 282 3.88 -2.00 -5.02
N PRO A 283 4.47 -2.08 -6.21
CA PRO A 283 3.68 -2.23 -7.43
C PRO A 283 2.68 -3.40 -7.34
N PRO A 284 1.48 -3.26 -7.89
CA PRO A 284 1.02 -2.19 -8.77
C PRO A 284 0.27 -1.05 -8.05
N THR A 285 0.31 -0.93 -6.73
CA THR A 285 -0.40 0.12 -6.01
C THR A 285 0.47 0.81 -4.97
N TRP A 286 0.16 2.08 -4.68
CA TRP A 286 0.74 2.85 -3.57
C TRP A 286 -0.29 3.07 -2.44
N ILE A 287 -1.53 2.61 -2.64
CA ILE A 287 -2.66 2.90 -1.76
C ILE A 287 -2.70 1.87 -0.63
N ASP A 288 -2.67 2.34 0.61
CA ASP A 288 -2.92 1.53 1.80
C ASP A 288 -4.45 1.38 2.06
N ASN A 289 -4.83 0.56 3.02
CA ASN A 289 -6.23 0.09 3.17
C ASN A 289 -7.24 1.16 3.61
N LEU A 290 -6.80 2.26 4.24
CA LEU A 290 -7.71 3.33 4.66
C LEU A 290 -8.35 4.01 3.45
N ARG A 291 -9.65 4.33 3.57
CA ARG A 291 -10.39 5.12 2.57
C ARG A 291 -11.08 6.28 3.26
N ILE A 292 -11.02 7.45 2.64
CA ILE A 292 -11.79 8.63 3.08
C ILE A 292 -12.96 8.80 2.12
N LYS A 293 -14.11 8.28 2.50
CA LYS A 293 -15.35 8.34 1.70
C LYS A 293 -16.58 8.23 2.61
N LEU A 294 -17.72 8.70 2.15
CA LEU A 294 -18.99 8.74 2.92
C LEU A 294 -19.46 7.37 3.43
N THR A 295 -19.05 6.29 2.81
CA THR A 295 -19.46 4.93 3.17
C THR A 295 -18.43 4.19 4.01
N ASP A 296 -17.32 4.84 4.37
CA ASP A 296 -16.28 4.25 5.21
C ASP A 296 -16.58 4.53 6.69
N THR A 297 -16.33 3.55 7.54
CA THR A 297 -16.64 3.62 8.97
C THR A 297 -15.41 3.59 9.88
N HIS A 298 -14.22 3.69 9.31
CA HIS A 298 -13.00 3.73 10.13
C HIS A 298 -12.99 4.98 11.01
N ILE A 299 -12.54 4.79 12.24
CA ILE A 299 -12.28 5.91 13.17
C ILE A 299 -10.81 6.22 13.12
N LEU A 300 -10.48 7.48 12.85
CA LEU A 300 -9.11 7.95 12.82
C LEU A 300 -8.47 7.82 14.21
N LYS A 301 -7.24 7.33 14.24
CA LYS A 301 -6.44 7.16 15.44
C LYS A 301 -5.09 7.85 15.28
N PRO A 302 -4.40 8.20 16.40
CA PRO A 302 -3.03 8.69 16.33
C PRO A 302 -2.12 7.73 15.57
N GLY A 303 -1.25 8.24 14.72
CA GLY A 303 -0.35 7.44 13.89
C GLY A 303 -0.95 6.91 12.59
N MET A 304 -2.23 7.12 12.31
CA MET A 304 -2.78 6.87 10.98
C MET A 304 -2.31 7.95 9.99
N THR A 305 -1.92 7.51 8.78
CA THR A 305 -1.45 8.39 7.72
C THR A 305 -2.27 8.19 6.46
N PHE A 306 -2.64 9.28 5.85
CA PHE A 306 -3.45 9.26 4.63
C PHE A 306 -3.21 10.49 3.75
N MET A 307 -3.56 10.38 2.50
CA MET A 307 -3.65 11.49 1.57
C MET A 307 -5.10 11.99 1.54
N LEU A 308 -5.35 13.22 1.90
CA LEU A 308 -6.58 13.91 1.47
C LEU A 308 -6.40 14.28 -0.01
N HIS A 309 -7.39 13.95 -0.82
CA HIS A 309 -7.22 13.98 -2.25
C HIS A 309 -8.52 14.30 -2.97
N GLY A 310 -8.46 15.16 -3.95
CA GLY A 310 -9.62 15.49 -4.77
C GLY A 310 -9.26 15.75 -6.21
N ILE A 311 -10.09 15.24 -7.12
CA ILE A 311 -10.03 15.52 -8.55
C ILE A 311 -11.35 16.14 -8.97
N LEU A 312 -11.31 17.32 -9.53
CA LEU A 312 -12.45 17.97 -10.17
C LEU A 312 -12.21 18.11 -11.67
N ALA A 313 -13.20 17.71 -12.46
CA ALA A 313 -13.17 17.82 -13.92
C ALA A 313 -14.36 18.63 -14.43
N ASP A 314 -14.10 19.45 -15.40
CA ASP A 314 -15.09 20.09 -16.26
C ASP A 314 -15.00 19.43 -17.64
N TRP A 315 -15.98 18.57 -17.95
CA TRP A 315 -15.95 17.74 -19.16
C TRP A 315 -16.25 18.54 -20.42
N ASP A 316 -17.01 19.65 -20.31
CA ASP A 316 -17.33 20.52 -21.44
C ASP A 316 -16.11 21.37 -21.85
N ALA A 317 -15.30 21.73 -20.86
CA ALA A 317 -14.04 22.44 -21.07
C ALA A 317 -12.85 21.50 -21.32
N GLU A 318 -13.04 20.18 -21.22
CA GLU A 318 -11.97 19.16 -21.31
C GLU A 318 -10.82 19.41 -20.32
N LEU A 319 -11.16 19.81 -19.08
CA LEU A 319 -10.20 20.21 -18.04
C LEU A 319 -10.40 19.42 -16.75
N ALA A 320 -9.31 19.12 -16.07
CA ALA A 320 -9.32 18.61 -14.69
C ALA A 320 -8.28 19.31 -13.82
N VAL A 321 -8.51 19.29 -12.52
CA VAL A 321 -7.55 19.70 -11.50
C VAL A 321 -7.52 18.64 -10.42
N ASP A 322 -6.33 18.27 -10.01
CA ASP A 322 -6.04 17.30 -8.96
C ASP A 322 -5.23 17.99 -7.85
N LEU A 323 -5.63 17.79 -6.61
CA LEU A 323 -4.89 18.25 -5.43
C LEU A 323 -4.91 17.16 -4.35
N GLY A 324 -3.80 17.04 -3.63
CA GLY A 324 -3.70 16.17 -2.47
C GLY A 324 -2.73 16.69 -1.42
N ASP A 325 -3.07 16.47 -0.15
CA ASP A 325 -2.23 16.79 1.00
C ASP A 325 -2.05 15.56 1.89
N PRO A 326 -0.81 15.17 2.22
CA PRO A 326 -0.55 14.10 3.17
C PRO A 326 -0.85 14.56 4.60
N VAL A 327 -1.53 13.69 5.35
CA VAL A 327 -1.92 13.92 6.75
C VAL A 327 -1.30 12.84 7.63
N LEU A 328 -0.73 13.25 8.75
CA LEU A 328 -0.14 12.42 9.80
C LEU A 328 -0.80 12.75 11.14
#